data_61580c8417c1ddcb2677b476d36a8ff8
#
_entry.id   61580c8417c1ddcb2677b476d36a8ff8
#
_cell.length_a   1.000
_cell.length_b   1.000
_cell.length_c   1.000
_cell.angle_alpha   90.00
_cell.angle_beta   90.00
_cell.angle_gamma   90.00
#
_symmetry.space_group_name_H-M   'P 1'
#
loop_
_entity.id
_entity.type
_entity.pdbx_description
1 polymer ?
#
loop_
_entity_poly.entity_id
_entity_poly.type
_entity_poly.pdbx_seq_one_letter_code
_entity_poly.pdbx_strand_id
1 'polypeptide(L)'
;ACMRIGAIHSVVFGGFSPEAISSRIIDADCQFVITADEGIRGGKKVPLKDNVDTALKTCPQVQKNIVFKYTGANVKWNNHIDISYQDLIEDMDESCPCEEMNSEDPSFILYTSGSTGKPKGVMHTTGGYLLGATLSFKYIFGYQKDDIYWCTADVGWITGHTYILYGPLSNGGTTLMFEGVPTYPNPSRFWEICDQHKVNIFYTAPTAIRALIAKGDQYLDGYSLSSLRVLGTVGEPINPEVWEWYFEKVGKSNCEVIDTWWQTETGSVLIAPIAGITSKKPGSATLPFFGIKPTLVDKEGKEIIGEGKGNLCINNSWPSQIRTVYGDHDRMVQTYFTQYEGKYFTGDGAKRDEDGYFWVTGRVDDVLNVSGHRIGTAEVESAIVTHNNVAEAAVVGIEHHIKGQAIYAFVILKDSDIDKAELHSEILDAVTVSIGKIAKPEVIHFTRDLPKTRSGKIMRRILRKIANNDTENLGDVTTLADPSIVKELIESKV
;
A
#
# COMPACT_ATOMS: atom_id res chain seq x y z
N ALA A 1 22.53 2.08 -4.30
CA ALA A 1 23.73 1.39 -4.78
C ALA A 1 23.47 0.70 -6.13
N CYS A 2 22.53 -0.25 -6.21
CA CYS A 2 22.32 -1.05 -7.45
C CYS A 2 22.09 -0.18 -8.70
N MET A 3 21.21 0.82 -8.64
CA MET A 3 21.00 1.77 -9.75
C MET A 3 22.27 2.46 -10.21
N ARG A 4 23.21 2.72 -9.29
CA ARG A 4 24.45 3.41 -9.62
C ARG A 4 25.41 2.58 -10.49
N ILE A 5 25.33 1.26 -10.36
CA ILE A 5 26.16 0.31 -11.11
C ILE A 5 25.37 -0.42 -12.21
N GLY A 6 24.17 0.03 -12.54
CA GLY A 6 23.30 -0.59 -13.55
C GLY A 6 22.79 -2.00 -13.16
N ALA A 7 22.85 -2.38 -11.88
CA ALA A 7 22.38 -3.69 -11.42
C ALA A 7 20.87 -3.68 -11.17
N ILE A 8 20.16 -4.62 -11.79
CA ILE A 8 18.74 -4.85 -11.52
C ILE A 8 18.58 -5.38 -10.09
N HIS A 9 17.71 -4.76 -9.30
CA HIS A 9 17.47 -5.20 -7.94
C HIS A 9 16.00 -5.55 -7.69
N SER A 10 15.78 -6.45 -6.74
CA SER A 10 14.46 -6.81 -6.26
C SER A 10 14.45 -6.73 -4.73
N VAL A 11 13.78 -5.73 -4.18
CA VAL A 11 13.68 -5.57 -2.73
C VAL A 11 12.54 -6.42 -2.21
N VAL A 12 12.85 -7.26 -1.23
CA VAL A 12 11.89 -8.12 -0.55
C VAL A 12 11.67 -7.59 0.85
N PHE A 13 10.41 -7.42 1.24
CA PHE A 13 10.06 -6.99 2.58
C PHE A 13 10.66 -7.93 3.65
N GLY A 14 11.41 -7.37 4.60
CA GLY A 14 12.20 -8.13 5.58
C GLY A 14 11.41 -9.07 6.51
N GLY A 15 10.09 -8.96 6.48
CA GLY A 15 9.23 -9.84 7.23
C GLY A 15 8.58 -10.98 6.42
N PHE A 16 8.96 -11.20 5.17
CA PHE A 16 8.40 -12.30 4.38
C PHE A 16 8.94 -13.66 4.83
N SER A 17 8.14 -14.71 4.55
CA SER A 17 8.53 -16.08 4.83
C SER A 17 9.65 -16.56 3.90
N PRO A 18 10.40 -17.63 4.27
CA PRO A 18 11.38 -18.24 3.39
C PRO A 18 10.85 -18.61 2.00
N GLU A 19 9.62 -19.10 1.91
CA GLU A 19 8.95 -19.47 0.65
C GLU A 19 8.70 -18.25 -0.22
N ALA A 20 8.28 -17.14 0.38
CA ALA A 20 8.09 -15.89 -0.34
C ALA A 20 9.42 -15.31 -0.84
N ILE A 21 10.51 -15.48 -0.11
CA ILE A 21 11.86 -15.08 -0.50
C ILE A 21 12.33 -15.96 -1.66
N SER A 22 12.30 -17.29 -1.49
CA SER A 22 12.79 -18.23 -2.51
C SER A 22 12.04 -18.11 -3.84
N SER A 23 10.72 -17.95 -3.81
CA SER A 23 9.92 -17.80 -5.02
C SER A 23 10.34 -16.59 -5.85
N ARG A 24 10.72 -15.48 -5.20
CA ARG A 24 11.20 -14.26 -5.87
C ARG A 24 12.62 -14.39 -6.39
N ILE A 25 13.49 -15.02 -5.63
CA ILE A 25 14.87 -15.33 -6.05
C ILE A 25 14.85 -16.20 -7.31
N ILE A 26 14.01 -17.23 -7.34
CA ILE A 26 13.89 -18.16 -8.47
C ILE A 26 13.27 -17.43 -9.69
N ASP A 27 12.16 -16.71 -9.50
CA ASP A 27 11.44 -16.04 -10.60
C ASP A 27 12.31 -14.93 -11.24
N ALA A 28 13.10 -14.18 -10.45
CA ALA A 28 13.98 -13.11 -10.92
C ALA A 28 15.39 -13.61 -11.29
N ASP A 29 15.66 -14.90 -11.20
CA ASP A 29 17.00 -15.51 -11.42
C ASP A 29 18.13 -14.78 -10.67
N CYS A 30 17.88 -14.44 -9.41
CA CYS A 30 18.84 -13.69 -8.60
C CYS A 30 20.05 -14.52 -8.27
N GLN A 31 21.26 -13.97 -8.53
CA GLN A 31 22.54 -14.61 -8.24
C GLN A 31 23.17 -14.10 -6.94
N PHE A 32 22.76 -12.95 -6.47
CA PHE A 32 23.25 -12.32 -5.24
C PHE A 32 22.08 -12.00 -4.31
N VAL A 33 22.28 -12.24 -3.02
CA VAL A 33 21.35 -11.85 -1.96
C VAL A 33 22.07 -10.92 -1.00
N ILE A 34 21.38 -9.88 -0.53
CA ILE A 34 21.86 -9.00 0.54
C ILE A 34 20.84 -9.08 1.67
N THR A 35 21.29 -9.41 2.86
CA THR A 35 20.45 -9.53 4.05
C THR A 35 21.15 -8.95 5.29
N ALA A 36 20.45 -8.89 6.43
CA ALA A 36 21.07 -8.63 7.71
C ALA A 36 20.98 -9.86 8.62
N ASP A 37 21.73 -9.87 9.71
CA ASP A 37 21.60 -10.89 10.74
C ASP A 37 20.17 -10.97 11.28
N GLU A 38 19.65 -9.86 11.80
CA GLU A 38 18.28 -9.70 12.26
C GLU A 38 17.76 -8.31 11.83
N GLY A 39 16.44 -8.13 11.86
CA GLY A 39 15.77 -6.81 11.84
C GLY A 39 15.04 -6.59 13.17
N ILE A 40 14.61 -5.35 13.41
CA ILE A 40 13.80 -4.99 14.57
C ILE A 40 12.48 -4.40 14.08
N ARG A 41 11.35 -4.89 14.57
CA ARG A 41 10.04 -4.34 14.23
C ARG A 41 9.12 -4.33 15.46
N GLY A 42 8.69 -3.14 15.86
CA GLY A 42 7.83 -2.98 17.04
C GLY A 42 8.42 -3.61 18.31
N GLY A 43 9.73 -3.50 18.51
CA GLY A 43 10.46 -4.09 19.63
C GLY A 43 10.74 -5.60 19.51
N LYS A 44 10.29 -6.25 18.44
CA LYS A 44 10.52 -7.69 18.20
C LYS A 44 11.62 -7.89 17.18
N LYS A 45 12.45 -8.91 17.38
CA LYS A 45 13.47 -9.35 16.45
C LYS A 45 12.85 -10.15 15.29
N VAL A 46 13.34 -9.91 14.08
CA VAL A 46 12.98 -10.66 12.87
C VAL A 46 14.22 -11.39 12.39
N PRO A 47 14.22 -12.73 12.32
CA PRO A 47 15.42 -13.54 12.00
C PRO A 47 15.67 -13.52 10.47
N LEU A 48 16.21 -12.43 9.94
CA LEU A 48 16.35 -12.23 8.49
C LEU A 48 17.29 -13.27 7.88
N LYS A 49 18.46 -13.49 8.50
CA LYS A 49 19.45 -14.45 8.00
C LYS A 49 18.91 -15.88 8.00
N ASP A 50 18.22 -16.30 9.06
CA ASP A 50 17.64 -17.66 9.14
C ASP A 50 16.56 -17.89 8.08
N ASN A 51 15.75 -16.86 7.79
CA ASN A 51 14.75 -16.89 6.73
C ASN A 51 15.42 -17.03 5.35
N VAL A 52 16.48 -16.25 5.09
CA VAL A 52 17.27 -16.35 3.85
C VAL A 52 17.95 -17.71 3.74
N ASP A 53 18.59 -18.22 4.79
CA ASP A 53 19.22 -19.55 4.78
C ASP A 53 18.23 -20.66 4.45
N THR A 54 17.02 -20.52 4.92
CA THR A 54 15.96 -21.49 4.62
C THR A 54 15.52 -21.37 3.17
N ALA A 55 15.34 -20.15 2.65
CA ALA A 55 15.01 -19.89 1.26
C ALA A 55 16.07 -20.42 0.29
N LEU A 56 17.34 -20.22 0.61
CA LEU A 56 18.47 -20.60 -0.25
C LEU A 56 18.64 -22.11 -0.44
N LYS A 57 18.02 -22.95 0.38
CA LYS A 57 18.01 -24.41 0.17
C LYS A 57 17.39 -24.82 -1.17
N THR A 58 16.53 -23.99 -1.73
CA THR A 58 15.83 -24.22 -3.02
C THR A 58 16.30 -23.27 -4.12
N CYS A 59 17.36 -22.47 -3.88
CA CYS A 59 17.86 -21.47 -4.81
C CYS A 59 19.34 -21.72 -5.20
N PRO A 60 19.64 -22.79 -5.95
CA PRO A 60 21.03 -23.18 -6.25
C PRO A 60 21.77 -22.18 -7.15
N GLN A 61 21.06 -21.27 -7.85
CA GLN A 61 21.64 -20.22 -8.70
C GLN A 61 22.30 -19.10 -7.89
N VAL A 62 22.00 -18.96 -6.59
CA VAL A 62 22.59 -17.91 -5.75
C VAL A 62 24.05 -18.23 -5.46
N GLN A 63 24.92 -17.33 -5.91
CA GLN A 63 26.37 -17.46 -5.78
C GLN A 63 26.89 -16.92 -4.46
N LYS A 64 26.36 -15.78 -4.00
CA LYS A 64 26.78 -15.12 -2.76
C LYS A 64 25.61 -14.51 -2.02
N ASN A 65 25.69 -14.58 -0.69
CA ASN A 65 24.79 -13.95 0.26
C ASN A 65 25.59 -12.96 1.12
N ILE A 66 25.39 -11.67 0.90
CA ILE A 66 26.08 -10.60 1.62
C ILE A 66 25.29 -10.30 2.89
N VAL A 67 25.92 -10.49 4.04
CA VAL A 67 25.27 -10.39 5.35
C VAL A 67 25.74 -9.14 6.09
N PHE A 68 24.83 -8.19 6.34
CA PHE A 68 25.09 -7.04 7.18
C PHE A 68 24.87 -7.39 8.66
N LYS A 69 25.88 -7.18 9.49
CA LYS A 69 25.78 -7.37 10.93
C LYS A 69 25.15 -6.16 11.59
N TYR A 70 23.82 -6.22 11.80
CA TYR A 70 23.03 -5.12 12.33
C TYR A 70 22.85 -5.19 13.85
N THR A 71 22.29 -6.30 14.36
CA THR A 71 22.06 -6.46 15.81
C THR A 71 23.22 -7.13 16.53
N GLY A 72 24.15 -7.71 15.82
CA GLY A 72 25.23 -8.51 16.37
C GLY A 72 24.78 -9.91 16.81
N ALA A 73 23.65 -10.39 16.27
CA ALA A 73 23.16 -11.73 16.58
C ALA A 73 24.14 -12.83 16.15
N ASN A 74 24.17 -13.90 16.92
CA ASN A 74 24.93 -15.11 16.57
C ASN A 74 24.11 -15.92 15.56
N VAL A 75 24.37 -15.71 14.26
CA VAL A 75 23.69 -16.40 13.15
C VAL A 75 24.55 -17.54 12.61
N LYS A 76 23.91 -18.54 12.00
CA LYS A 76 24.64 -19.59 11.26
C LYS A 76 25.38 -18.96 10.09
N TRP A 77 26.60 -19.47 9.85
CA TRP A 77 27.46 -18.96 8.80
C TRP A 77 27.89 -20.10 7.85
N ASN A 78 27.66 -19.89 6.55
CA ASN A 78 28.08 -20.80 5.50
C ASN A 78 29.23 -20.17 4.69
N ASN A 79 30.46 -20.55 4.97
CA ASN A 79 31.66 -20.00 4.35
C ASN A 79 31.72 -20.14 2.81
N HIS A 80 30.89 -20.99 2.20
CA HIS A 80 30.84 -21.14 0.74
C HIS A 80 30.07 -20.03 0.05
N ILE A 81 29.06 -19.46 0.73
CA ILE A 81 28.12 -18.53 0.13
C ILE A 81 28.04 -17.19 0.88
N ASP A 82 28.19 -17.18 2.21
CA ASP A 82 28.08 -15.98 3.02
C ASP A 82 29.35 -15.13 2.96
N ILE A 83 29.16 -13.83 2.84
CA ILE A 83 30.21 -12.81 2.91
C ILE A 83 29.75 -11.73 3.89
N SER A 84 30.64 -11.35 4.83
CA SER A 84 30.37 -10.20 5.72
C SER A 84 30.37 -8.90 4.91
N TYR A 85 29.31 -8.10 5.05
CA TYR A 85 29.24 -6.79 4.43
C TYR A 85 30.35 -5.87 4.94
N GLN A 86 30.62 -5.91 6.26
CA GLN A 86 31.65 -5.07 6.89
C GLN A 86 33.03 -5.40 6.30
N ASP A 87 33.38 -6.68 6.23
CA ASP A 87 34.68 -7.11 5.67
C ASP A 87 34.79 -6.78 4.18
N LEU A 88 33.65 -6.88 3.45
CA LEU A 88 33.62 -6.59 2.00
C LEU A 88 33.93 -5.12 1.70
N ILE A 89 33.50 -4.18 2.54
CA ILE A 89 33.66 -2.75 2.30
C ILE A 89 34.95 -2.17 2.88
N GLU A 90 35.71 -2.91 3.70
CA GLU A 90 36.87 -2.39 4.44
C GLU A 90 37.95 -1.79 3.54
N ASP A 91 38.20 -2.45 2.39
CA ASP A 91 39.21 -2.05 1.41
C ASP A 91 38.61 -1.40 0.14
N MET A 92 37.31 -1.04 0.13
CA MET A 92 36.68 -0.48 -1.06
C MET A 92 36.94 1.00 -1.20
N ASP A 93 37.08 1.46 -2.46
CA ASP A 93 37.15 2.87 -2.79
C ASP A 93 35.82 3.56 -2.46
N GLU A 94 35.87 4.76 -1.89
CA GLU A 94 34.69 5.60 -1.64
C GLU A 94 34.10 6.17 -2.95
N SER A 95 34.86 6.18 -4.02
CA SER A 95 34.43 6.65 -5.33
C SER A 95 33.82 5.53 -6.15
N CYS A 96 32.57 5.68 -6.53
CA CYS A 96 31.87 4.79 -7.46
C CYS A 96 31.15 5.63 -8.50
N PRO A 97 31.75 5.92 -9.66
CA PRO A 97 31.09 6.62 -10.76
C PRO A 97 29.79 5.93 -11.15
N CYS A 98 28.80 6.72 -11.60
CA CYS A 98 27.56 6.13 -12.10
C CYS A 98 27.81 5.47 -13.45
N GLU A 99 27.27 4.26 -13.63
CA GLU A 99 27.23 3.61 -14.93
C GLU A 99 26.30 4.40 -15.88
N GLU A 100 26.70 4.51 -17.15
CA GLU A 100 25.85 5.11 -18.17
C GLU A 100 24.77 4.13 -18.59
N MET A 101 23.49 4.52 -18.41
CA MET A 101 22.33 3.69 -18.69
C MET A 101 21.45 4.31 -19.78
N ASN A 102 20.86 3.47 -20.62
CA ASN A 102 19.76 3.91 -21.47
C ASN A 102 18.49 4.09 -20.66
N SER A 103 17.59 4.97 -21.10
CA SER A 103 16.34 5.24 -20.38
C SER A 103 15.44 4.01 -20.23
N GLU A 104 15.52 3.06 -21.14
CA GLU A 104 14.74 1.82 -21.13
C GLU A 104 15.50 0.62 -20.51
N ASP A 105 16.72 0.81 -20.03
CA ASP A 105 17.40 -0.25 -19.30
C ASP A 105 16.66 -0.60 -18.00
N PRO A 106 16.49 -1.90 -17.69
CA PRO A 106 15.80 -2.33 -16.46
C PRO A 106 16.48 -1.79 -15.21
N SER A 107 15.68 -1.34 -14.26
CA SER A 107 16.12 -0.78 -12.99
C SER A 107 15.84 -1.72 -11.82
N PHE A 108 14.61 -2.12 -11.67
CA PHE A 108 14.20 -3.02 -10.59
C PHE A 108 12.98 -3.86 -10.96
N ILE A 109 12.83 -4.96 -10.23
CA ILE A 109 11.67 -5.84 -10.27
C ILE A 109 11.00 -5.82 -8.89
N LEU A 110 9.75 -5.40 -8.84
CA LEU A 110 8.99 -5.39 -7.59
C LEU A 110 7.78 -6.31 -7.68
N TYR A 111 7.71 -7.26 -6.76
CA TYR A 111 6.66 -8.28 -6.76
C TYR A 111 5.38 -7.79 -6.10
N THR A 112 4.27 -7.91 -6.82
CA THR A 112 2.93 -7.65 -6.32
C THR A 112 2.11 -8.93 -6.24
N SER A 113 1.11 -8.96 -5.34
CA SER A 113 0.16 -10.07 -5.27
C SER A 113 -0.69 -10.11 -6.55
N GLY A 114 -0.66 -11.21 -7.30
CA GLY A 114 -1.53 -11.41 -8.45
C GLY A 114 -2.91 -11.93 -8.04
N SER A 115 -3.93 -11.62 -8.81
CA SER A 115 -5.28 -12.18 -8.65
C SER A 115 -5.30 -13.71 -8.77
N THR A 116 -4.36 -14.29 -9.52
CA THR A 116 -4.18 -15.73 -9.72
C THR A 116 -3.37 -16.43 -8.62
N GLY A 117 -2.93 -15.72 -7.57
CA GLY A 117 -2.14 -16.27 -6.45
C GLY A 117 -0.62 -16.29 -6.69
N LYS A 118 -0.12 -16.36 -7.94
CA LYS A 118 1.32 -16.24 -8.23
C LYS A 118 1.72 -14.75 -8.25
N PRO A 119 2.75 -14.31 -7.51
CA PRO A 119 3.26 -12.95 -7.56
C PRO A 119 3.64 -12.53 -8.99
N LYS A 120 3.48 -11.23 -9.30
CA LYS A 120 3.90 -10.62 -10.56
C LYS A 120 5.13 -9.78 -10.32
N GLY A 121 6.21 -10.02 -11.04
CA GLY A 121 7.40 -9.19 -11.02
C GLY A 121 7.21 -7.96 -11.91
N VAL A 122 6.74 -6.86 -11.35
CA VAL A 122 6.59 -5.58 -12.06
C VAL A 122 7.96 -5.00 -12.35
N MET A 123 8.31 -4.84 -13.62
CA MET A 123 9.60 -4.30 -14.04
C MET A 123 9.47 -2.83 -14.45
N HIS A 124 10.30 -1.99 -13.85
CA HIS A 124 10.47 -0.59 -14.21
C HIS A 124 11.84 -0.32 -14.84
N THR A 125 11.89 0.68 -15.72
CA THR A 125 13.11 1.10 -16.41
C THR A 125 13.69 2.38 -15.81
N THR A 126 14.94 2.65 -16.12
CA THR A 126 15.75 3.69 -15.46
C THR A 126 15.20 5.10 -15.67
N GLY A 127 15.09 5.56 -16.92
CA GLY A 127 14.78 6.96 -17.20
C GLY A 127 13.33 7.34 -16.96
N GLY A 128 12.39 6.55 -17.50
CA GLY A 128 10.96 6.85 -17.40
C GLY A 128 10.45 6.82 -15.97
N TYR A 129 10.86 5.81 -15.20
CA TYR A 129 10.51 5.70 -13.80
C TYR A 129 11.05 6.88 -12.96
N LEU A 130 12.35 7.18 -13.12
CA LEU A 130 12.98 8.27 -12.36
C LEU A 130 12.35 9.63 -12.69
N LEU A 131 12.01 9.88 -13.97
CA LEU A 131 11.31 11.11 -14.38
C LEU A 131 9.94 11.23 -13.67
N GLY A 132 9.14 10.16 -13.67
CA GLY A 132 7.85 10.14 -12.98
C GLY A 132 7.98 10.38 -11.49
N ALA A 133 8.91 9.69 -10.82
CA ALA A 133 9.17 9.84 -9.39
C ALA A 133 9.62 11.26 -9.04
N THR A 134 10.57 11.81 -9.81
CA THR A 134 11.13 13.15 -9.57
C THR A 134 10.08 14.25 -9.70
N LEU A 135 9.33 14.25 -10.80
CA LEU A 135 8.36 15.31 -11.08
C LEU A 135 7.16 15.22 -10.13
N SER A 136 6.62 14.01 -9.91
CA SER A 136 5.48 13.84 -9.01
C SER A 136 5.83 14.23 -7.57
N PHE A 137 7.00 13.84 -7.08
CA PHE A 137 7.46 14.27 -5.76
C PHE A 137 7.54 15.81 -5.66
N LYS A 138 8.21 16.44 -6.61
CA LYS A 138 8.44 17.89 -6.60
C LYS A 138 7.13 18.68 -6.59
N TYR A 139 6.21 18.35 -7.50
CA TYR A 139 5.02 19.18 -7.72
C TYR A 139 3.85 18.80 -6.82
N ILE A 140 3.57 17.52 -6.63
CA ILE A 140 2.42 17.08 -5.82
C ILE A 140 2.60 17.49 -4.36
N PHE A 141 3.77 17.25 -3.79
CA PHE A 141 4.05 17.64 -2.40
C PHE A 141 4.50 19.10 -2.27
N GLY A 142 4.64 19.83 -3.39
CA GLY A 142 5.14 21.20 -3.38
C GLY A 142 6.48 21.30 -2.64
N TYR A 143 7.40 20.33 -2.91
CA TYR A 143 8.69 20.25 -2.24
C TYR A 143 9.46 21.56 -2.38
N GLN A 144 9.98 22.05 -1.26
CA GLN A 144 10.83 23.23 -1.16
C GLN A 144 12.23 22.83 -0.71
N LYS A 145 13.22 23.64 -1.09
CA LYS A 145 14.59 23.43 -0.63
C LYS A 145 14.62 23.42 0.89
N ASP A 146 15.38 22.47 1.44
CA ASP A 146 15.57 22.26 2.89
C ASP A 146 14.36 21.64 3.63
N ASP A 147 13.26 21.29 2.93
CA ASP A 147 12.20 20.49 3.53
C ASP A 147 12.73 19.13 4.00
N ILE A 148 12.30 18.73 5.19
CA ILE A 148 12.46 17.39 5.70
C ILE A 148 11.21 16.60 5.37
N TYR A 149 11.38 15.61 4.53
CA TYR A 149 10.32 14.72 4.09
C TYR A 149 10.37 13.38 4.82
N TRP A 150 9.23 12.90 5.27
CA TRP A 150 9.12 11.60 5.91
C TRP A 150 7.95 10.79 5.33
N CYS A 151 8.29 9.63 4.75
CA CYS A 151 7.34 8.61 4.34
C CYS A 151 7.47 7.39 5.25
N THR A 152 6.35 6.92 5.80
CA THR A 152 6.33 5.77 6.72
C THR A 152 6.19 4.41 6.03
N ALA A 153 6.19 4.38 4.70
CA ALA A 153 6.16 3.15 3.94
C ALA A 153 7.47 2.35 4.13
N ASP A 154 7.41 1.06 3.82
CA ASP A 154 8.59 0.21 3.78
C ASP A 154 9.23 0.23 2.38
N VAL A 155 10.56 0.15 2.33
CA VAL A 155 11.31 0.12 1.05
C VAL A 155 11.05 -1.15 0.23
N GLY A 156 10.49 -2.18 0.82
CA GLY A 156 10.01 -3.39 0.13
C GLY A 156 8.76 -3.18 -0.73
N TRP A 157 8.16 -1.98 -0.72
CA TRP A 157 7.00 -1.60 -1.52
C TRP A 157 7.33 -0.47 -2.48
N ILE A 158 6.50 -0.33 -3.53
CA ILE A 158 6.72 0.72 -4.53
C ILE A 158 6.72 2.12 -3.90
N THR A 159 5.91 2.36 -2.87
CA THR A 159 5.87 3.65 -2.17
C THR A 159 7.22 3.97 -1.55
N GLY A 160 7.89 2.97 -0.96
CA GLY A 160 9.24 3.15 -0.43
C GLY A 160 10.28 3.41 -1.52
N HIS A 161 10.20 2.70 -2.66
CA HIS A 161 11.06 2.97 -3.80
C HIS A 161 10.86 4.41 -4.30
N THR A 162 9.63 4.75 -4.66
CA THR A 162 9.34 6.02 -5.33
C THR A 162 9.47 7.21 -4.38
N TYR A 163 8.93 7.10 -3.15
CA TYR A 163 8.75 8.26 -2.25
C TYR A 163 9.53 8.19 -0.93
N ILE A 164 10.38 7.18 -0.69
CA ILE A 164 11.44 7.29 0.33
C ILE A 164 12.77 7.58 -0.35
N LEU A 165 13.04 6.93 -1.48
CA LEU A 165 14.35 6.97 -2.13
C LEU A 165 14.35 7.87 -3.37
N TYR A 166 13.74 7.42 -4.48
CA TYR A 166 14.00 8.01 -5.80
C TYR A 166 13.45 9.43 -5.95
N GLY A 167 12.20 9.69 -5.58
CA GLY A 167 11.58 11.02 -5.67
C GLY A 167 12.30 12.07 -4.82
N PRO A 168 12.45 11.88 -3.51
CA PRO A 168 13.14 12.83 -2.66
C PRO A 168 14.60 13.05 -3.04
N LEU A 169 15.38 11.97 -3.20
CA LEU A 169 16.82 12.06 -3.44
C LEU A 169 17.16 12.65 -4.82
N SER A 170 16.37 12.38 -5.87
CA SER A 170 16.55 12.99 -7.19
C SER A 170 16.26 14.51 -7.20
N ASN A 171 15.52 15.00 -6.21
CA ASN A 171 15.29 16.43 -5.99
C ASN A 171 16.31 17.07 -5.02
N GLY A 172 17.31 16.32 -4.55
CA GLY A 172 18.26 16.77 -3.54
C GLY A 172 17.64 16.95 -2.15
N GLY A 173 16.50 16.27 -1.91
CA GLY A 173 15.74 16.40 -0.67
C GLY A 173 16.30 15.57 0.49
N THR A 174 16.01 16.02 1.71
CA THR A 174 16.27 15.24 2.93
C THR A 174 15.09 14.31 3.17
N THR A 175 15.34 13.00 3.12
CA THR A 175 14.33 11.97 3.44
C THR A 175 14.68 11.31 4.78
N LEU A 176 13.68 11.20 5.65
CA LEU A 176 13.82 10.51 6.93
C LEU A 176 13.42 9.03 6.74
N MET A 177 14.30 8.14 7.19
CA MET A 177 14.02 6.70 7.22
C MET A 177 13.75 6.27 8.66
N PHE A 178 12.70 5.48 8.85
CA PHE A 178 12.23 5.06 10.16
C PHE A 178 12.09 3.55 10.24
N GLU A 179 12.82 2.93 11.16
CA GLU A 179 12.63 1.54 11.52
C GLU A 179 11.65 1.42 12.69
N GLY A 180 10.39 1.13 12.40
CA GLY A 180 9.38 1.05 13.45
C GLY A 180 7.97 0.81 12.96
N VAL A 181 7.03 0.94 13.88
CA VAL A 181 5.59 0.86 13.62
C VAL A 181 4.88 2.03 14.31
N PRO A 182 3.70 2.46 13.85
CA PRO A 182 3.07 3.70 14.33
C PRO A 182 2.75 3.73 15.82
N THR A 183 2.56 2.57 16.46
CA THR A 183 2.11 2.46 17.84
C THR A 183 3.20 2.01 18.82
N TYR A 184 4.46 1.87 18.39
CA TYR A 184 5.56 1.43 19.25
C TYR A 184 6.68 2.49 19.32
N PRO A 185 7.25 2.76 20.51
CA PRO A 185 6.91 2.18 21.83
C PRO A 185 5.57 2.67 22.40
N ASN A 186 5.03 3.76 21.87
CA ASN A 186 3.71 4.29 22.22
C ASN A 186 3.07 4.99 20.99
N PRO A 187 1.77 5.29 21.01
CA PRO A 187 1.07 5.90 19.87
C PRO A 187 1.47 7.35 19.55
N SER A 188 2.25 8.02 20.38
CA SER A 188 2.78 9.35 20.09
C SER A 188 4.00 9.33 19.15
N ARG A 189 4.55 8.14 18.85
CA ARG A 189 5.87 8.01 18.20
C ARG A 189 5.98 8.80 16.88
N PHE A 190 4.94 8.81 16.07
CA PHE A 190 4.94 9.57 14.82
C PHE A 190 5.01 11.07 15.06
N TRP A 191 4.28 11.55 16.05
CA TRP A 191 4.23 12.98 16.39
C TRP A 191 5.53 13.45 17.03
N GLU A 192 6.13 12.61 17.87
CA GLU A 192 7.46 12.83 18.44
C GLU A 192 8.51 13.00 17.33
N ILE A 193 8.55 12.10 16.35
CA ILE A 193 9.49 12.16 15.22
C ILE A 193 9.25 13.42 14.37
N CYS A 194 7.99 13.73 14.05
CA CYS A 194 7.65 14.93 13.30
C CYS A 194 8.13 16.19 14.00
N ASP A 195 7.92 16.30 15.31
CA ASP A 195 8.29 17.48 16.07
C ASP A 195 9.81 17.55 16.32
N GLN A 196 10.43 16.43 16.67
CA GLN A 196 11.87 16.35 16.93
C GLN A 196 12.71 16.70 15.68
N HIS A 197 12.34 16.14 14.54
CA HIS A 197 13.08 16.30 13.29
C HIS A 197 12.54 17.44 12.40
N LYS A 198 11.55 18.19 12.88
CA LYS A 198 10.95 19.30 12.15
C LYS A 198 10.48 18.91 10.75
N VAL A 199 9.80 17.78 10.65
CA VAL A 199 9.26 17.26 9.39
C VAL A 199 8.30 18.28 8.77
N ASN A 200 8.47 18.55 7.49
CA ASN A 200 7.64 19.48 6.71
C ASN A 200 6.58 18.76 5.90
N ILE A 201 6.92 17.58 5.38
CA ILE A 201 6.03 16.76 4.55
C ILE A 201 5.97 15.37 5.16
N PHE A 202 4.78 14.98 5.62
CA PHE A 202 4.53 13.68 6.25
C PHE A 202 3.59 12.84 5.36
N TYR A 203 4.04 11.66 4.92
CA TYR A 203 3.33 10.79 3.99
C TYR A 203 3.15 9.40 4.57
N THR A 204 1.90 8.97 4.75
CA THR A 204 1.58 7.72 5.43
C THR A 204 0.33 7.04 4.85
N ALA A 205 -0.01 5.84 5.33
CA ALA A 205 -1.20 5.13 4.90
C ALA A 205 -2.42 5.47 5.78
N PRO A 206 -3.64 5.54 5.21
CA PRO A 206 -4.87 5.68 5.99
C PRO A 206 -5.02 4.65 7.10
N THR A 207 -4.59 3.40 6.89
CA THR A 207 -4.57 2.37 7.93
C THR A 207 -3.73 2.78 9.15
N ALA A 208 -2.58 3.42 8.96
CA ALA A 208 -1.75 3.91 10.08
C ALA A 208 -2.47 5.04 10.83
N ILE A 209 -3.12 5.95 10.09
CA ILE A 209 -3.91 7.04 10.69
C ILE A 209 -5.07 6.48 11.52
N ARG A 210 -5.87 5.54 10.96
CA ARG A 210 -6.96 4.88 11.70
C ARG A 210 -6.47 4.18 12.97
N ALA A 211 -5.32 3.50 12.89
CA ALA A 211 -4.74 2.85 14.07
C ALA A 211 -4.36 3.85 15.17
N LEU A 212 -3.94 5.08 14.80
CA LEU A 212 -3.64 6.15 15.75
C LEU A 212 -4.92 6.81 16.29
N ILE A 213 -5.91 7.07 15.45
CA ILE A 213 -7.24 7.55 15.87
C ILE A 213 -7.84 6.63 16.93
N ALA A 214 -7.78 5.31 16.69
CA ALA A 214 -8.29 4.31 17.63
C ALA A 214 -7.58 4.31 19.01
N LYS A 215 -6.38 4.92 19.11
CA LYS A 215 -5.68 5.07 20.40
C LYS A 215 -6.09 6.34 21.16
N GLY A 216 -6.72 7.29 20.47
CA GLY A 216 -7.21 8.54 21.03
C GLY A 216 -6.32 9.75 20.81
N ASP A 217 -6.95 10.93 20.85
CA ASP A 217 -6.32 12.22 20.54
C ASP A 217 -5.27 12.66 21.58
N GLN A 218 -5.32 12.13 22.80
CA GLN A 218 -4.37 12.46 23.87
C GLN A 218 -2.90 12.17 23.48
N TYR A 219 -2.66 11.32 22.50
CA TYR A 219 -1.31 11.03 22.00
C TYR A 219 -0.75 12.11 21.08
N LEU A 220 -1.54 13.11 20.73
CA LEU A 220 -1.10 14.34 20.05
C LEU A 220 -0.70 15.44 21.03
N ASP A 221 -1.10 15.32 22.30
CA ASP A 221 -0.85 16.35 23.30
C ASP A 221 0.65 16.55 23.55
N GLY A 222 1.05 17.81 23.64
CA GLY A 222 2.45 18.21 23.90
C GLY A 222 3.32 18.33 22.64
N TYR A 223 2.82 17.92 21.45
CA TYR A 223 3.56 18.08 20.19
C TYR A 223 3.05 19.29 19.41
N SER A 224 3.99 20.19 19.06
CA SER A 224 3.66 21.41 18.32
C SER A 224 3.24 21.12 16.89
N LEU A 225 3.94 20.20 16.21
CA LEU A 225 3.77 19.85 14.79
C LEU A 225 3.80 21.06 13.84
N SER A 226 4.31 22.21 14.31
CA SER A 226 4.26 23.49 13.59
C SER A 226 5.12 23.53 12.33
N SER A 227 6.03 22.57 12.17
CA SER A 227 6.83 22.43 10.95
C SER A 227 6.08 21.73 9.82
N LEU A 228 5.02 20.97 10.14
CA LEU A 228 4.22 20.29 9.12
C LEU A 228 3.47 21.31 8.25
N ARG A 229 3.57 21.14 6.94
CA ARG A 229 2.80 21.91 5.95
C ARG A 229 2.06 21.01 4.96
N VAL A 230 2.52 19.76 4.76
CA VAL A 230 1.88 18.79 3.88
C VAL A 230 1.70 17.46 4.61
N LEU A 231 0.48 16.95 4.55
CA LEU A 231 0.06 15.64 5.05
C LEU A 231 -0.40 14.79 3.86
N GLY A 232 0.34 13.77 3.52
CA GLY A 232 0.02 12.91 2.39
C GLY A 232 -0.56 11.54 2.81
N THR A 233 -1.41 10.97 1.95
CA THR A 233 -1.97 9.62 2.14
C THR A 233 -1.78 8.75 0.90
N VAL A 234 -1.59 7.45 1.12
CA VAL A 234 -1.24 6.47 0.08
C VAL A 234 -1.68 5.04 0.41
N GLY A 235 -1.91 4.28 -0.63
CA GLY A 235 -2.03 2.82 -0.59
C GLY A 235 -3.45 2.29 -0.54
N GLU A 236 -4.39 3.10 -0.11
CA GLU A 236 -5.83 2.82 -0.11
C GLU A 236 -6.63 4.12 -0.11
N PRO A 237 -7.91 4.11 -0.50
CA PRO A 237 -8.76 5.30 -0.36
C PRO A 237 -8.87 5.73 1.10
N ILE A 238 -8.80 7.05 1.34
CA ILE A 238 -9.02 7.61 2.67
C ILE A 238 -10.49 7.98 2.83
N ASN A 239 -11.09 7.59 3.96
CA ASN A 239 -12.44 8.00 4.31
C ASN A 239 -12.48 9.50 4.63
N PRO A 240 -13.59 10.21 4.31
CA PRO A 240 -13.72 11.62 4.63
C PRO A 240 -13.45 11.95 6.09
N GLU A 241 -13.97 11.17 7.02
CA GLU A 241 -13.82 11.37 8.47
C GLU A 241 -12.34 11.25 8.92
N VAL A 242 -11.60 10.29 8.34
CA VAL A 242 -10.16 10.12 8.61
C VAL A 242 -9.37 11.27 8.00
N TRP A 243 -9.77 11.74 6.82
CA TRP A 243 -9.18 12.88 6.15
C TRP A 243 -9.38 14.17 6.98
N GLU A 244 -10.59 14.42 7.49
CA GLU A 244 -10.94 15.58 8.33
C GLU A 244 -10.15 15.53 9.65
N TRP A 245 -10.11 14.37 10.32
CA TRP A 245 -9.30 14.23 11.54
C TRP A 245 -7.81 14.52 11.27
N TYR A 246 -7.28 14.04 10.15
CA TYR A 246 -5.89 14.26 9.76
C TYR A 246 -5.62 15.73 9.51
N PHE A 247 -6.53 16.42 8.82
CA PHE A 247 -6.46 17.86 8.57
C PHE A 247 -6.57 18.69 9.86
N GLU A 248 -7.59 18.42 10.70
CA GLU A 248 -7.90 19.23 11.87
C GLU A 248 -6.95 18.97 13.03
N LYS A 249 -6.70 17.69 13.36
CA LYS A 249 -5.98 17.31 14.57
C LYS A 249 -4.46 17.32 14.35
N VAL A 250 -3.98 16.68 13.28
CA VAL A 250 -2.55 16.63 12.98
C VAL A 250 -2.10 17.91 12.29
N GLY A 251 -2.83 18.34 11.27
CA GLY A 251 -2.52 19.52 10.47
C GLY A 251 -2.90 20.84 11.12
N LYS A 252 -3.58 20.84 12.28
CA LYS A 252 -4.09 22.04 12.95
C LYS A 252 -4.87 22.97 12.01
N SER A 253 -5.59 22.40 11.01
CA SER A 253 -6.32 23.08 9.94
C SER A 253 -5.45 24.02 9.06
N ASN A 254 -4.13 23.85 9.07
CA ASN A 254 -3.20 24.69 8.31
C ASN A 254 -2.37 23.92 7.28
N CYS A 255 -2.42 22.58 7.30
CA CYS A 255 -1.65 21.75 6.36
C CYS A 255 -2.43 21.48 5.07
N GLU A 256 -1.70 21.27 4.00
CA GLU A 256 -2.23 20.69 2.77
C GLU A 256 -2.42 19.18 2.96
N VAL A 257 -3.63 18.66 2.74
CA VAL A 257 -3.85 17.20 2.73
C VAL A 257 -3.86 16.69 1.29
N ILE A 258 -2.95 15.76 0.98
CA ILE A 258 -2.70 15.23 -0.35
C ILE A 258 -3.06 13.75 -0.35
N ASP A 259 -4.24 13.40 -0.86
CA ASP A 259 -4.59 12.00 -1.14
C ASP A 259 -4.08 11.59 -2.51
N THR A 260 -3.31 10.51 -2.59
CA THR A 260 -2.64 10.10 -3.83
C THR A 260 -3.19 8.77 -4.33
N TRP A 261 -3.55 8.72 -5.61
CA TRP A 261 -3.85 7.47 -6.28
C TRP A 261 -2.78 7.09 -7.30
N TRP A 262 -2.30 5.89 -7.17
CA TRP A 262 -1.35 5.23 -8.05
C TRP A 262 -1.16 3.76 -7.69
N GLN A 263 -0.38 3.05 -8.48
CA GLN A 263 -0.16 1.61 -8.34
C GLN A 263 1.34 1.29 -8.48
N THR A 264 1.76 0.09 -8.10
CA THR A 264 3.12 -0.40 -8.40
C THR A 264 3.39 -0.31 -9.90
N GLU A 265 2.41 -0.67 -10.70
CA GLU A 265 2.46 -0.67 -12.15
C GLU A 265 2.52 0.73 -12.77
N THR A 266 2.03 1.74 -12.08
CA THR A 266 2.14 3.12 -12.59
C THR A 266 3.48 3.78 -12.27
N GLY A 267 4.22 3.25 -11.29
CA GLY A 267 5.54 3.70 -10.88
C GLY A 267 5.58 5.02 -10.13
N SER A 268 4.62 5.91 -10.38
CA SER A 268 4.46 7.19 -9.69
C SER A 268 2.99 7.57 -9.58
N VAL A 269 2.67 8.62 -8.81
CA VAL A 269 1.31 9.15 -8.64
C VAL A 269 0.76 9.64 -9.97
N LEU A 270 -0.47 9.23 -10.29
CA LEU A 270 -1.19 9.65 -11.48
C LEU A 270 -2.35 10.60 -11.18
N ILE A 271 -2.98 10.51 -10.00
CA ILE A 271 -4.08 11.40 -9.59
C ILE A 271 -3.80 11.86 -8.17
N ALA A 272 -3.70 13.15 -7.96
CA ALA A 272 -3.54 13.77 -6.64
C ALA A 272 -3.74 15.30 -6.71
N PRO A 273 -4.12 15.95 -5.61
CA PRO A 273 -4.05 17.41 -5.52
C PRO A 273 -2.59 17.87 -5.55
N ILE A 274 -2.34 19.03 -6.14
CA ILE A 274 -1.05 19.72 -6.04
C ILE A 274 -1.10 20.64 -4.83
N ALA A 275 -0.13 20.47 -3.91
CA ALA A 275 -0.07 21.26 -2.68
C ALA A 275 -0.09 22.77 -2.94
N GLY A 276 -0.98 23.47 -2.24
CA GLY A 276 -1.15 24.93 -2.36
C GLY A 276 -1.84 25.42 -3.64
N ILE A 277 -2.22 24.52 -4.55
CA ILE A 277 -2.84 24.89 -5.84
C ILE A 277 -4.25 24.31 -5.99
N THR A 278 -4.40 22.99 -5.78
CA THR A 278 -5.66 22.30 -6.00
C THR A 278 -6.57 22.42 -4.78
N SER A 279 -7.80 22.91 -4.97
CA SER A 279 -8.82 22.83 -3.92
C SER A 279 -9.09 21.37 -3.57
N LYS A 280 -9.23 21.08 -2.27
CA LYS A 280 -9.36 19.71 -1.79
C LYS A 280 -10.80 19.39 -1.41
N LYS A 281 -11.19 18.16 -1.64
CA LYS A 281 -12.44 17.59 -1.15
C LYS A 281 -12.10 16.33 -0.34
N PRO A 282 -12.63 16.17 0.88
CA PRO A 282 -12.32 15.00 1.71
C PRO A 282 -12.52 13.67 0.98
N GLY A 283 -11.51 12.79 1.06
CA GLY A 283 -11.53 11.48 0.42
C GLY A 283 -11.34 11.46 -1.10
N SER A 284 -11.09 12.63 -1.74
CA SER A 284 -10.84 12.72 -3.17
C SER A 284 -9.35 12.75 -3.50
N ALA A 285 -8.93 11.91 -4.44
CA ALA A 285 -7.63 12.04 -5.09
C ALA A 285 -7.56 13.22 -6.07
N THR A 286 -8.65 13.92 -6.29
CA THR A 286 -8.84 15.15 -7.05
C THR A 286 -8.53 15.03 -8.56
N LEU A 287 -7.52 15.72 -9.08
CA LEU A 287 -7.26 15.89 -10.50
C LEU A 287 -6.07 15.04 -10.99
N PRO A 288 -6.03 14.70 -12.28
CA PRO A 288 -4.90 13.99 -12.84
C PRO A 288 -3.62 14.82 -12.81
N PHE A 289 -2.50 14.14 -12.54
CA PHE A 289 -1.18 14.77 -12.66
C PHE A 289 -0.84 15.08 -14.13
N PHE A 290 0.15 15.90 -14.33
CA PHE A 290 0.55 16.41 -15.65
C PHE A 290 0.76 15.29 -16.68
N GLY A 291 0.08 15.43 -17.83
CA GLY A 291 0.18 14.49 -18.94
C GLY A 291 -0.66 13.21 -18.78
N ILE A 292 -1.33 13.01 -17.65
CA ILE A 292 -2.19 11.84 -17.41
C ILE A 292 -3.61 12.13 -17.89
N LYS A 293 -4.22 11.17 -18.61
CA LYS A 293 -5.58 11.28 -19.17
C LYS A 293 -6.47 10.15 -18.65
N PRO A 294 -6.93 10.24 -17.39
CA PRO A 294 -7.85 9.24 -16.84
C PRO A 294 -9.22 9.37 -17.50
N THR A 295 -9.89 8.25 -17.69
CA THR A 295 -11.27 8.17 -18.14
C THR A 295 -12.03 7.15 -17.31
N LEU A 296 -13.33 7.35 -17.18
CA LEU A 296 -14.25 6.36 -16.65
C LEU A 296 -14.94 5.65 -17.81
N VAL A 297 -15.03 4.33 -17.75
CA VAL A 297 -15.74 3.54 -18.74
C VAL A 297 -16.81 2.68 -18.06
N ASP A 298 -17.90 2.41 -18.77
CA ASP A 298 -18.92 1.45 -18.37
C ASP A 298 -18.44 0.00 -18.60
N LYS A 299 -19.32 -0.98 -18.40
CA LYS A 299 -18.99 -2.40 -18.57
C LYS A 299 -18.70 -2.77 -20.02
N GLU A 300 -19.29 -2.06 -20.95
CA GLU A 300 -19.15 -2.22 -22.40
C GLU A 300 -17.92 -1.47 -22.95
N GLY A 301 -17.20 -0.73 -22.11
CA GLY A 301 -16.01 0.05 -22.49
C GLY A 301 -16.32 1.42 -23.06
N LYS A 302 -17.57 1.87 -23.03
CA LYS A 302 -17.96 3.22 -23.47
C LYS A 302 -17.54 4.26 -22.44
N GLU A 303 -16.96 5.36 -22.90
CA GLU A 303 -16.54 6.45 -22.01
C GLU A 303 -17.74 7.17 -21.39
N ILE A 304 -17.64 7.43 -20.09
CA ILE A 304 -18.58 8.22 -19.32
C ILE A 304 -18.06 9.67 -19.34
N ILE A 305 -18.82 10.54 -19.97
CA ILE A 305 -18.47 11.97 -20.11
C ILE A 305 -19.07 12.77 -18.95
N GLY A 306 -18.30 13.69 -18.37
CA GLY A 306 -18.74 14.51 -17.23
C GLY A 306 -18.80 13.72 -15.93
N GLU A 307 -19.77 14.04 -15.07
CA GLU A 307 -19.99 13.35 -13.80
C GLU A 307 -20.40 11.87 -14.02
N GLY A 308 -19.93 10.97 -13.15
CA GLY A 308 -20.35 9.58 -13.21
C GLY A 308 -19.46 8.63 -12.41
N LYS A 309 -19.86 7.35 -12.42
CA LYS A 309 -19.12 6.23 -11.79
C LYS A 309 -18.81 5.17 -12.86
N GLY A 310 -17.61 4.63 -12.85
CA GLY A 310 -17.19 3.60 -13.81
C GLY A 310 -15.87 2.94 -13.47
N ASN A 311 -15.37 2.14 -14.38
CA ASN A 311 -14.04 1.56 -14.29
C ASN A 311 -13.01 2.63 -14.68
N LEU A 312 -11.97 2.79 -13.87
CA LEU A 312 -10.92 3.77 -14.12
C LEU A 312 -9.93 3.22 -15.14
N CYS A 313 -9.74 3.95 -16.22
CA CYS A 313 -8.75 3.67 -17.25
C CYS A 313 -7.87 4.88 -17.51
N ILE A 314 -6.70 4.67 -18.09
CA ILE A 314 -5.81 5.74 -18.56
C ILE A 314 -5.68 5.64 -20.08
N ASN A 315 -5.96 6.74 -20.80
CA ASN A 315 -6.05 6.79 -22.26
C ASN A 315 -4.71 6.98 -22.97
N ASN A 316 -3.60 7.15 -22.25
CA ASN A 316 -2.27 7.37 -22.82
C ASN A 316 -1.19 6.73 -21.96
N SER A 317 -0.05 6.45 -22.55
CA SER A 317 1.15 6.06 -21.82
C SER A 317 1.76 7.25 -21.06
N TRP A 318 2.53 6.94 -20.02
CA TRP A 318 3.28 7.90 -19.22
C TRP A 318 4.69 7.37 -18.92
N PRO A 319 5.66 8.22 -18.57
CA PRO A 319 7.06 7.80 -18.45
C PRO A 319 7.31 6.65 -17.48
N SER A 320 6.68 6.65 -16.29
CA SER A 320 6.86 5.63 -15.25
C SER A 320 5.94 4.42 -15.36
N GLN A 321 5.24 4.24 -16.48
CA GLN A 321 4.40 3.08 -16.73
C GLN A 321 5.21 1.78 -16.69
N ILE A 322 4.65 0.70 -16.15
CA ILE A 322 5.20 -0.66 -16.22
C ILE A 322 5.63 -0.99 -17.66
N ARG A 323 6.84 -1.55 -17.81
CA ARG A 323 7.30 -2.00 -19.12
C ARG A 323 6.95 -3.45 -19.40
N THR A 324 6.98 -4.29 -18.35
CA THR A 324 6.59 -5.70 -18.47
C THR A 324 6.38 -6.31 -17.08
N VAL A 325 5.72 -7.46 -17.05
CA VAL A 325 5.87 -8.44 -15.98
C VAL A 325 7.10 -9.28 -16.34
N TYR A 326 8.08 -9.34 -15.46
CA TYR A 326 9.34 -10.04 -15.70
C TYR A 326 9.07 -11.50 -16.07
N GLY A 327 9.67 -11.95 -17.17
CA GLY A 327 9.50 -13.29 -17.71
C GLY A 327 8.10 -13.62 -18.27
N ASP A 328 7.13 -12.69 -18.22
CA ASP A 328 5.73 -12.95 -18.61
C ASP A 328 5.05 -11.69 -19.17
N HIS A 329 5.52 -11.23 -20.33
CA HIS A 329 4.98 -10.02 -20.99
C HIS A 329 3.49 -10.17 -21.32
N ASP A 330 3.07 -11.33 -21.78
CA ASP A 330 1.68 -11.60 -22.16
C ASP A 330 0.74 -11.41 -20.97
N ARG A 331 1.16 -11.78 -19.77
CA ARG A 331 0.40 -11.54 -18.55
C ARG A 331 0.18 -10.04 -18.28
N MET A 332 1.17 -9.19 -18.57
CA MET A 332 0.99 -7.74 -18.48
C MET A 332 -0.07 -7.27 -19.46
N VAL A 333 0.04 -7.67 -20.74
CA VAL A 333 -0.89 -7.28 -21.80
C VAL A 333 -2.31 -7.75 -21.43
N GLN A 334 -2.47 -9.00 -21.05
CA GLN A 334 -3.78 -9.58 -20.67
C GLN A 334 -4.39 -8.87 -19.47
N THR A 335 -3.58 -8.51 -18.47
CA THR A 335 -4.09 -7.89 -17.23
C THR A 335 -4.56 -6.45 -17.43
N TYR A 336 -3.82 -5.66 -18.24
CA TYR A 336 -4.00 -4.21 -18.25
C TYR A 336 -4.47 -3.64 -19.59
N PHE A 337 -4.37 -4.36 -20.70
CA PHE A 337 -4.58 -3.78 -22.04
C PHE A 337 -5.63 -4.51 -22.90
N THR A 338 -6.12 -5.69 -22.49
CA THR A 338 -7.08 -6.45 -23.29
C THR A 338 -8.53 -6.15 -22.97
N GLN A 339 -8.82 -5.69 -21.73
CA GLN A 339 -10.21 -5.49 -21.30
C GLN A 339 -10.87 -4.31 -22.00
N TYR A 340 -10.11 -3.23 -22.25
CA TYR A 340 -10.60 -2.03 -22.94
C TYR A 340 -9.55 -1.59 -23.97
N GLU A 341 -9.90 -1.72 -25.25
CA GLU A 341 -8.98 -1.43 -26.35
C GLU A 341 -8.40 -0.03 -26.29
N GLY A 342 -7.08 0.09 -26.47
CA GLY A 342 -6.35 1.36 -26.45
C GLY A 342 -6.23 2.03 -25.10
N LYS A 343 -6.61 1.36 -24.01
CA LYS A 343 -6.58 1.92 -22.64
C LYS A 343 -5.78 1.02 -21.70
N TYR A 344 -5.11 1.65 -20.75
CA TYR A 344 -4.60 0.94 -19.58
C TYR A 344 -5.74 0.81 -18.56
N PHE A 345 -6.16 -0.41 -18.27
CA PHE A 345 -7.17 -0.71 -17.27
C PHE A 345 -6.51 -0.85 -15.89
N THR A 346 -6.90 0.01 -14.96
CA THR A 346 -6.29 0.05 -13.63
C THR A 346 -6.74 -1.08 -12.71
N GLY A 347 -7.87 -1.71 -13.02
CA GLY A 347 -8.56 -2.64 -12.12
C GLY A 347 -9.25 -1.94 -10.95
N ASP A 348 -9.30 -0.62 -10.92
CA ASP A 348 -10.00 0.16 -9.91
C ASP A 348 -11.28 0.78 -10.48
N GLY A 349 -12.29 0.91 -9.64
CA GLY A 349 -13.45 1.73 -9.89
C GLY A 349 -13.25 3.14 -9.38
N ALA A 350 -13.86 4.11 -10.02
CA ALA A 350 -13.84 5.49 -9.53
C ALA A 350 -15.16 6.22 -9.81
N LYS A 351 -15.39 7.29 -9.06
CA LYS A 351 -16.40 8.30 -9.28
C LYS A 351 -15.71 9.59 -9.72
N ARG A 352 -16.29 10.32 -10.65
CA ARG A 352 -15.90 11.69 -11.01
C ARG A 352 -17.09 12.61 -10.80
N ASP A 353 -16.88 13.78 -10.18
CA ASP A 353 -17.92 14.79 -9.97
C ASP A 353 -17.96 15.83 -11.11
N GLU A 354 -18.82 16.84 -10.95
CA GLU A 354 -19.00 17.93 -11.89
C GLU A 354 -17.76 18.82 -12.08
N ASP A 355 -16.90 18.92 -11.03
CA ASP A 355 -15.63 19.65 -11.08
C ASP A 355 -14.50 18.82 -11.70
N GLY A 356 -14.78 17.57 -12.09
CA GLY A 356 -13.81 16.64 -12.68
C GLY A 356 -12.92 15.93 -11.66
N TYR A 357 -13.24 15.99 -10.37
CA TYR A 357 -12.49 15.35 -9.29
C TYR A 357 -12.81 13.87 -9.19
N PHE A 358 -11.76 13.07 -8.90
CA PHE A 358 -11.85 11.62 -8.82
C PHE A 358 -11.85 11.12 -7.38
N TRP A 359 -12.79 10.25 -7.05
CA TRP A 359 -12.79 9.37 -5.88
C TRP A 359 -12.58 7.94 -6.33
N VAL A 360 -11.52 7.31 -5.88
CA VAL A 360 -11.31 5.88 -6.13
C VAL A 360 -12.17 5.09 -5.16
N THR A 361 -13.02 4.22 -5.70
CA THR A 361 -14.01 3.48 -4.92
C THR A 361 -13.56 2.06 -4.55
N GLY A 362 -12.32 1.71 -4.89
CA GLY A 362 -11.71 0.41 -4.63
C GLY A 362 -11.54 -0.44 -5.88
N ARG A 363 -11.12 -1.69 -5.69
CA ARG A 363 -10.89 -2.64 -6.79
C ARG A 363 -12.21 -3.04 -7.45
N VAL A 364 -12.20 -3.19 -8.77
CA VAL A 364 -13.37 -3.63 -9.54
C VAL A 364 -13.78 -5.06 -9.16
N ASP A 365 -12.81 -5.91 -8.84
CA ASP A 365 -13.01 -7.27 -8.35
C ASP A 365 -13.51 -7.33 -6.89
N ASP A 366 -13.44 -6.22 -6.15
CA ASP A 366 -14.03 -6.06 -4.81
C ASP A 366 -15.40 -5.35 -4.84
N VAL A 367 -15.91 -4.96 -6.01
CA VAL A 367 -17.26 -4.40 -6.14
C VAL A 367 -18.31 -5.52 -6.02
N LEU A 368 -19.27 -5.31 -5.13
CA LEU A 368 -20.36 -6.24 -4.86
C LEU A 368 -21.49 -6.02 -5.86
N ASN A 369 -22.13 -7.11 -6.27
CA ASN A 369 -23.31 -7.06 -7.15
C ASN A 369 -24.56 -7.55 -6.37
N VAL A 370 -25.15 -6.64 -5.59
CA VAL A 370 -26.29 -6.94 -4.73
C VAL A 370 -27.60 -6.61 -5.47
N SER A 371 -28.39 -7.61 -5.78
CA SER A 371 -29.69 -7.46 -6.51
C SER A 371 -29.56 -6.63 -7.80
N GLY A 372 -28.45 -6.80 -8.53
CA GLY A 372 -28.19 -6.07 -9.77
C GLY A 372 -27.55 -4.67 -9.60
N HIS A 373 -27.38 -4.20 -8.36
CA HIS A 373 -26.73 -2.94 -8.07
C HIS A 373 -25.24 -3.15 -7.70
N ARG A 374 -24.39 -2.35 -8.29
CA ARG A 374 -22.95 -2.35 -7.96
C ARG A 374 -22.69 -1.45 -6.77
N ILE A 375 -22.21 -2.05 -5.69
CA ILE A 375 -21.88 -1.38 -4.43
C ILE A 375 -20.39 -1.57 -4.16
N GLY A 376 -19.66 -0.47 -3.99
CA GLY A 376 -18.25 -0.51 -3.65
C GLY A 376 -18.06 -0.97 -2.21
N THR A 377 -17.13 -1.91 -1.97
CA THR A 377 -16.83 -2.34 -0.59
C THR A 377 -16.40 -1.18 0.29
N ALA A 378 -15.56 -0.28 -0.24
CA ALA A 378 -15.09 0.91 0.47
C ALA A 378 -16.23 1.87 0.87
N GLU A 379 -17.29 1.97 0.07
CA GLU A 379 -18.47 2.80 0.35
C GLU A 379 -19.23 2.26 1.58
N VAL A 380 -19.37 0.93 1.66
CA VAL A 380 -20.02 0.27 2.81
C VAL A 380 -19.12 0.30 4.05
N GLU A 381 -17.82 0.08 3.89
CA GLU A 381 -16.83 0.18 4.97
C GLU A 381 -16.83 1.58 5.58
N SER A 382 -16.85 2.64 4.75
CA SER A 382 -16.96 4.02 5.21
C SER A 382 -18.24 4.23 6.04
N ALA A 383 -19.38 3.79 5.55
CA ALA A 383 -20.64 3.93 6.27
C ALA A 383 -20.64 3.19 7.63
N ILE A 384 -19.98 2.03 7.72
CA ILE A 384 -19.85 1.29 8.97
C ILE A 384 -18.93 2.03 9.97
N VAL A 385 -17.84 2.61 9.49
CA VAL A 385 -16.83 3.31 10.30
C VAL A 385 -17.35 4.65 10.84
N THR A 386 -18.42 5.24 10.29
CA THR A 386 -19.05 6.43 10.88
C THR A 386 -19.59 6.17 12.29
N HIS A 387 -19.82 4.91 12.65
CA HIS A 387 -20.28 4.56 13.97
C HIS A 387 -19.17 4.72 15.01
N ASN A 388 -19.41 5.46 16.10
CA ASN A 388 -18.42 5.87 17.11
C ASN A 388 -17.63 4.70 17.72
N ASN A 389 -18.25 3.54 17.87
CA ASN A 389 -17.65 2.36 18.50
C ASN A 389 -16.90 1.44 17.50
N VAL A 390 -16.91 1.76 16.21
CA VAL A 390 -16.18 1.01 15.19
C VAL A 390 -14.80 1.61 14.99
N ALA A 391 -13.78 0.76 15.06
CA ALA A 391 -12.39 1.12 14.79
C ALA A 391 -12.05 0.93 13.30
N GLU A 392 -12.48 -0.19 12.71
CA GLU A 392 -12.19 -0.53 11.31
C GLU A 392 -13.23 -1.54 10.80
N ALA A 393 -13.46 -1.54 9.51
CA ALA A 393 -14.32 -2.51 8.85
C ALA A 393 -13.70 -2.99 7.53
N ALA A 394 -13.99 -4.25 7.18
CA ALA A 394 -13.69 -4.81 5.86
C ALA A 394 -14.92 -5.56 5.34
N VAL A 395 -15.28 -5.29 4.09
CA VAL A 395 -16.48 -5.81 3.46
C VAL A 395 -16.13 -6.72 2.30
N VAL A 396 -16.82 -7.86 2.21
CA VAL A 396 -16.71 -8.81 1.09
C VAL A 396 -18.09 -9.29 0.64
N GLY A 397 -18.16 -9.81 -0.58
CA GLY A 397 -19.34 -10.46 -1.10
C GLY A 397 -19.38 -11.94 -0.73
N ILE A 398 -20.57 -12.40 -0.35
CA ILE A 398 -20.90 -13.82 -0.25
C ILE A 398 -21.97 -14.17 -1.29
N GLU A 399 -21.98 -15.42 -1.73
CA GLU A 399 -23.04 -15.90 -2.63
C GLU A 399 -24.39 -15.90 -1.94
N HIS A 400 -25.41 -15.41 -2.62
CA HIS A 400 -26.79 -15.35 -2.09
C HIS A 400 -27.79 -15.71 -3.18
N HIS A 401 -28.62 -16.73 -2.90
CA HIS A 401 -29.52 -17.37 -3.86
C HIS A 401 -30.58 -16.44 -4.48
N ILE A 402 -30.96 -15.34 -3.79
CA ILE A 402 -31.95 -14.37 -4.31
C ILE A 402 -31.24 -13.11 -4.85
N LYS A 403 -30.24 -12.59 -4.13
CA LYS A 403 -29.61 -11.29 -4.42
C LYS A 403 -28.43 -11.40 -5.41
N GLY A 404 -28.01 -12.64 -5.76
CA GLY A 404 -26.77 -12.92 -6.45
C GLY A 404 -25.58 -12.84 -5.48
N GLN A 405 -25.37 -11.67 -4.89
CA GLN A 405 -24.43 -11.49 -3.79
C GLN A 405 -25.11 -10.79 -2.60
N ALA A 406 -24.63 -11.10 -1.39
CA ALA A 406 -24.96 -10.36 -0.17
C ALA A 406 -23.67 -9.79 0.45
N ILE A 407 -23.82 -8.85 1.33
CA ILE A 407 -22.72 -8.14 1.98
C ILE A 407 -22.38 -8.83 3.30
N TYR A 408 -21.11 -9.19 3.46
CA TYR A 408 -20.55 -9.71 4.70
C TYR A 408 -19.53 -8.69 5.21
N ALA A 409 -19.75 -8.15 6.40
CA ALA A 409 -18.89 -7.14 7.02
C ALA A 409 -18.12 -7.75 8.19
N PHE A 410 -16.80 -7.63 8.18
CA PHE A 410 -15.94 -7.88 9.33
C PHE A 410 -15.68 -6.55 10.02
N VAL A 411 -15.92 -6.47 11.34
CA VAL A 411 -15.89 -5.21 12.09
C VAL A 411 -15.01 -5.33 13.31
N ILE A 412 -14.07 -4.41 13.48
CA ILE A 412 -13.23 -4.25 14.67
C ILE A 412 -13.85 -3.14 15.53
N LEU A 413 -14.07 -3.43 16.81
CA LEU A 413 -14.58 -2.47 17.78
C LEU A 413 -13.45 -1.72 18.49
N LYS A 414 -13.71 -0.49 18.91
CA LYS A 414 -12.79 0.29 19.76
C LYS A 414 -12.78 -0.25 21.19
N ASP A 415 -13.93 -0.71 21.67
CA ASP A 415 -14.12 -1.35 22.97
C ASP A 415 -14.81 -2.71 22.79
N SER A 416 -14.26 -3.75 23.40
CA SER A 416 -14.77 -5.11 23.31
C SER A 416 -15.97 -5.40 24.23
N ASP A 417 -16.22 -4.53 25.22
CA ASP A 417 -17.20 -4.76 26.29
C ASP A 417 -18.61 -4.20 25.98
N ILE A 418 -18.85 -3.81 24.73
CA ILE A 418 -20.10 -3.24 24.24
C ILE A 418 -21.11 -4.36 23.93
N ASP A 419 -22.40 -4.09 24.14
CA ASP A 419 -23.48 -4.98 23.69
C ASP A 419 -23.51 -5.08 22.17
N LYS A 420 -23.10 -6.24 21.66
CA LYS A 420 -22.99 -6.49 20.22
C LYS A 420 -24.34 -6.55 19.52
N ALA A 421 -25.43 -6.84 20.22
CA ALA A 421 -26.75 -6.94 19.59
C ALA A 421 -27.34 -5.55 19.30
N GLU A 422 -27.19 -4.60 20.21
CA GLU A 422 -27.59 -3.20 20.01
C GLU A 422 -26.72 -2.56 18.93
N LEU A 423 -25.39 -2.72 19.04
CA LEU A 423 -24.43 -2.21 18.08
C LEU A 423 -24.64 -2.73 16.65
N HIS A 424 -25.03 -4.01 16.51
CA HIS A 424 -25.37 -4.59 15.21
C HIS A 424 -26.49 -3.81 14.52
N SER A 425 -27.57 -3.46 15.26
CA SER A 425 -28.69 -2.68 14.71
C SER A 425 -28.26 -1.27 14.34
N GLU A 426 -27.48 -0.60 15.18
CA GLU A 426 -26.99 0.76 14.94
C GLU A 426 -26.09 0.84 13.70
N ILE A 427 -25.20 -0.14 13.50
CA ILE A 427 -24.36 -0.21 12.29
C ILE A 427 -25.22 -0.40 11.02
N LEU A 428 -26.24 -1.28 11.07
CA LEU A 428 -27.15 -1.47 9.94
C LEU A 428 -27.93 -0.20 9.60
N ASP A 429 -28.29 0.58 10.61
CA ASP A 429 -28.98 1.85 10.43
C ASP A 429 -28.04 2.93 9.87
N ALA A 430 -26.80 3.00 10.35
CA ALA A 430 -25.80 3.90 9.79
C ALA A 430 -25.57 3.64 8.29
N VAL A 431 -25.42 2.38 7.87
CA VAL A 431 -25.32 1.99 6.47
C VAL A 431 -26.58 2.36 5.69
N THR A 432 -27.75 2.16 6.28
CA THR A 432 -29.03 2.49 5.62
C THR A 432 -29.17 3.98 5.39
N VAL A 433 -28.78 4.81 6.35
CA VAL A 433 -28.82 6.28 6.25
C VAL A 433 -27.82 6.77 5.19
N SER A 434 -26.60 6.22 5.20
CA SER A 434 -25.54 6.70 4.32
C SER A 434 -25.69 6.26 2.86
N ILE A 435 -26.17 5.02 2.60
CA ILE A 435 -26.18 4.44 1.25
C ILE A 435 -27.58 3.97 0.85
N GLY A 436 -28.34 3.43 1.79
CA GLY A 436 -29.66 2.86 1.55
C GLY A 436 -29.77 1.39 1.94
N LYS A 437 -31.01 0.90 2.04
CA LYS A 437 -31.32 -0.48 2.51
C LYS A 437 -30.64 -1.59 1.69
N ILE A 438 -30.31 -1.32 0.43
CA ILE A 438 -29.67 -2.29 -0.47
C ILE A 438 -28.24 -2.62 -0.06
N ALA A 439 -27.58 -1.71 0.64
CA ALA A 439 -26.21 -1.87 1.11
C ALA A 439 -26.10 -2.45 2.52
N LYS A 440 -27.22 -2.82 3.15
CA LYS A 440 -27.21 -3.45 4.48
C LYS A 440 -26.41 -4.76 4.45
N PRO A 441 -25.40 -4.90 5.32
CA PRO A 441 -24.77 -6.20 5.52
C PRO A 441 -25.78 -7.29 5.93
N GLU A 442 -25.68 -8.44 5.30
CA GLU A 442 -26.42 -9.65 5.71
C GLU A 442 -25.83 -10.23 6.98
N VAL A 443 -24.51 -10.13 7.11
CA VAL A 443 -23.75 -10.60 8.26
C VAL A 443 -22.79 -9.52 8.72
N ILE A 444 -22.76 -9.26 10.03
CA ILE A 444 -21.72 -8.49 10.71
C ILE A 444 -20.95 -9.44 11.63
N HIS A 445 -19.68 -9.64 11.32
CA HIS A 445 -18.76 -10.48 12.07
C HIS A 445 -17.81 -9.61 12.88
N PHE A 446 -18.03 -9.50 14.17
CA PHE A 446 -17.14 -8.78 15.07
C PHE A 446 -15.87 -9.58 15.32
N THR A 447 -14.72 -8.96 15.08
CA THR A 447 -13.40 -9.57 15.20
C THR A 447 -12.42 -8.64 15.90
N ARG A 448 -11.35 -9.20 16.48
CA ARG A 448 -10.30 -8.37 17.11
C ARG A 448 -9.35 -7.73 16.10
N ASP A 449 -9.15 -8.33 14.93
CA ASP A 449 -8.29 -7.79 13.86
C ASP A 449 -8.71 -8.40 12.50
N LEU A 450 -8.11 -7.87 11.42
CA LEU A 450 -8.32 -8.29 10.05
C LEU A 450 -7.04 -8.91 9.48
N PRO A 451 -7.13 -9.85 8.52
CA PRO A 451 -5.96 -10.39 7.82
C PRO A 451 -5.34 -9.30 6.94
N LYS A 452 -4.33 -8.66 7.46
CA LYS A 452 -3.60 -7.58 6.79
C LYS A 452 -2.22 -8.04 6.35
N THR A 453 -1.78 -7.51 5.24
CA THR A 453 -0.35 -7.56 4.91
C THR A 453 0.42 -6.75 5.94
N ARG A 454 1.73 -6.94 6.00
CA ARG A 454 2.59 -6.16 6.90
C ARG A 454 2.66 -4.68 6.55
N SER A 455 2.23 -4.29 5.36
CA SER A 455 2.01 -2.88 4.98
C SER A 455 0.67 -2.32 5.45
N GLY A 456 -0.15 -3.11 6.14
CA GLY A 456 -1.48 -2.72 6.61
C GLY A 456 -2.62 -2.96 5.62
N LYS A 457 -2.32 -3.42 4.38
CA LYS A 457 -3.36 -3.69 3.38
C LYS A 457 -4.19 -4.91 3.77
N ILE A 458 -5.51 -4.75 3.84
CA ILE A 458 -6.46 -5.82 4.13
C ILE A 458 -6.47 -6.84 2.98
N MET A 459 -6.34 -8.11 3.31
CA MET A 459 -6.37 -9.20 2.34
C MET A 459 -7.80 -9.72 2.13
N ARG A 460 -8.62 -8.91 1.44
CA ARG A 460 -10.05 -9.21 1.19
C ARG A 460 -10.25 -10.57 0.52
N ARG A 461 -9.29 -11.05 -0.26
CA ARG A 461 -9.34 -12.40 -0.84
C ARG A 461 -9.47 -13.49 0.22
N ILE A 462 -8.76 -13.37 1.34
CA ILE A 462 -8.83 -14.32 2.46
C ILE A 462 -10.18 -14.18 3.16
N LEU A 463 -10.62 -12.94 3.46
CA LEU A 463 -11.91 -12.67 4.07
C LEU A 463 -13.08 -13.21 3.22
N ARG A 464 -13.02 -13.03 1.90
CA ARG A 464 -14.04 -13.56 0.98
C ARG A 464 -14.12 -15.08 1.03
N LYS A 465 -12.99 -15.76 1.06
CA LYS A 465 -12.93 -17.21 1.18
C LYS A 465 -13.49 -17.71 2.52
N ILE A 466 -13.10 -17.08 3.62
CA ILE A 466 -13.64 -17.39 4.94
C ILE A 466 -15.16 -17.16 4.95
N ALA A 467 -15.64 -16.02 4.47
CA ALA A 467 -17.06 -15.70 4.43
C ALA A 467 -17.88 -16.71 3.61
N ASN A 468 -17.34 -17.25 2.51
CA ASN A 468 -17.97 -18.24 1.65
C ASN A 468 -17.67 -19.71 2.03
N ASN A 469 -17.10 -19.99 3.21
CA ASN A 469 -16.74 -21.36 3.67
C ASN A 469 -15.65 -22.08 2.84
N ASP A 470 -14.90 -21.38 2.01
CA ASP A 470 -13.76 -21.93 1.26
C ASP A 470 -12.47 -21.76 2.09
N THR A 471 -12.31 -22.56 3.14
CA THR A 471 -11.19 -22.45 4.07
C THR A 471 -10.00 -23.37 3.77
N GLU A 472 -10.17 -24.34 2.87
CA GLU A 472 -9.12 -25.32 2.51
C GLU A 472 -8.03 -24.72 1.62
N ASN A 473 -8.38 -23.75 0.76
CA ASN A 473 -7.45 -23.14 -0.17
C ASN A 473 -7.44 -21.60 -0.06
N LEU A 474 -6.88 -21.09 1.01
CA LEU A 474 -6.79 -19.64 1.23
C LEU A 474 -5.77 -18.92 0.30
N GLY A 475 -4.98 -19.69 -0.47
CA GLY A 475 -3.91 -19.17 -1.32
C GLY A 475 -2.74 -18.62 -0.52
N ASP A 476 -1.95 -17.72 -1.11
CA ASP A 476 -0.76 -17.16 -0.45
C ASP A 476 -1.12 -16.37 0.81
N VAL A 477 -0.78 -16.89 1.97
CA VAL A 477 -0.91 -16.26 3.30
C VAL A 477 0.44 -15.81 3.86
N THR A 478 1.54 -16.00 3.12
CA THR A 478 2.92 -15.73 3.58
C THR A 478 3.21 -14.26 3.82
N THR A 479 2.40 -13.38 3.25
CA THR A 479 2.52 -11.92 3.37
C THR A 479 1.76 -11.33 4.55
N LEU A 480 1.03 -12.15 5.32
CA LEU A 480 0.26 -11.70 6.47
C LEU A 480 1.16 -11.19 7.61
N ALA A 481 0.70 -10.12 8.24
CA ALA A 481 1.34 -9.57 9.44
C ALA A 481 1.19 -10.51 10.64
N ASP A 482 0.00 -11.06 10.81
CA ASP A 482 -0.35 -12.05 11.83
C ASP A 482 -1.14 -13.20 11.18
N PRO A 483 -0.51 -14.34 10.86
CA PRO A 483 -1.22 -15.49 10.32
C PRO A 483 -2.24 -16.13 11.27
N SER A 484 -2.12 -15.90 12.60
CA SER A 484 -3.04 -16.49 13.59
C SER A 484 -4.45 -15.95 13.48
N ILE A 485 -4.61 -14.71 12.97
CA ILE A 485 -5.93 -14.08 12.79
C ILE A 485 -6.82 -14.87 11.81
N VAL A 486 -6.23 -15.56 10.85
CA VAL A 486 -6.99 -16.37 9.89
C VAL A 486 -7.69 -17.52 10.58
N LYS A 487 -6.99 -18.21 11.49
CA LYS A 487 -7.57 -19.31 12.28
C LYS A 487 -8.69 -18.79 13.20
N GLU A 488 -8.45 -17.67 13.86
CA GLU A 488 -9.44 -17.04 14.74
C GLU A 488 -10.72 -16.64 13.99
N LEU A 489 -10.57 -16.04 12.79
CA LEU A 489 -11.70 -15.68 11.93
C LEU A 489 -12.52 -16.89 11.45
N ILE A 490 -11.85 -18.01 11.21
CA ILE A 490 -12.53 -19.27 10.84
C ILE A 490 -13.30 -19.83 12.05
N GLU A 491 -12.69 -19.84 13.25
CA GLU A 491 -13.28 -20.37 14.47
C GLU A 491 -14.40 -19.48 15.02
N SER A 492 -14.34 -18.16 14.84
CA SER A 492 -15.34 -17.19 15.31
C SER A 492 -16.42 -16.87 14.29
N LYS A 493 -16.46 -17.58 13.15
CA LYS A 493 -17.43 -17.32 12.09
C LYS A 493 -18.87 -17.43 12.58
N VAL A 494 -19.70 -16.44 12.24
CA VAL A 494 -21.14 -16.34 12.56
C VAL A 494 -21.97 -17.07 11.52
#